data_738a010d1c1ef7933e8a5ff9424da234
#
_entry.id   738a010d1c1ef7933e8a5ff9424da234
#
_cell.length_a   1.000
_cell.length_b   1.000
_cell.length_c   1.000
_cell.angle_alpha   90.00
_cell.angle_beta   90.00
_cell.angle_gamma   90.00
#
_symmetry.space_group_name_H-M   'P 1'
#
loop_
_entity.id
_entity.type
_entity.pdbx_description
1 polymer ?
#
loop_
_entity_poly.entity_id
_entity_poly.type
_entity_poly.pdbx_seq_one_letter_code
_entity_poly.pdbx_strand_id
1 'polypeptide(L)'
;MSEAPSASAARSGRDLQSLRGFMRRLSTGMLIFSLGLGLGIYAQHRWPIGRWRDERASRPTVAGRTVAEIAQIPRERRLVILAVGQSNAANFGETKQTAGPGVYAFADGSLYAATDPLPGGNGYGGSIWTRLGARLHTAGDFDAVVLAVVARGSTRVTDWAPGGADHERLVATQKQLTAAGLPVDCILWQQGETEAGWADASGEAYFAALKEIISACRTASPDAKFVVAQATFGAASPSNGQISPAQTQAAALPGAMAGPDLDRLGSGFRSDGVHFNDRGLAAAADAWLAALRPWLTQRSTTLPR
;
A
#
# COMPACT_ATOMS: atom_id res chain seq x y z
N MET A 1 -68.09 59.95 10.54
CA MET A 1 -68.19 58.50 10.34
C MET A 1 -66.79 58.03 9.90
N SER A 2 -66.04 57.47 10.79
CA SER A 2 -64.65 57.02 10.54
C SER A 2 -64.72 55.50 10.38
N GLU A 3 -64.38 55.00 9.19
CA GLU A 3 -64.24 53.54 8.94
C GLU A 3 -62.92 53.05 9.49
N ALA A 4 -62.96 52.02 10.28
CA ALA A 4 -61.82 51.31 10.80
C ALA A 4 -61.26 50.35 9.72
N PRO A 5 -59.94 50.22 9.55
CA PRO A 5 -59.35 49.35 8.53
C PRO A 5 -59.57 47.88 8.88
N SER A 6 -59.92 47.07 7.86
CA SER A 6 -60.32 45.67 8.00
C SER A 6 -59.18 44.79 8.55
N ALA A 7 -59.54 43.92 9.48
CA ALA A 7 -58.63 42.93 10.16
C ALA A 7 -58.00 41.90 9.23
N SER A 8 -58.36 41.87 7.94
CA SER A 8 -57.85 40.92 6.92
C SER A 8 -56.41 41.26 6.45
N ALA A 9 -56.07 42.55 6.30
CA ALA A 9 -54.74 42.98 5.80
C ALA A 9 -53.61 42.74 6.84
N ALA A 10 -53.94 42.77 8.12
CA ALA A 10 -52.98 42.57 9.21
C ALA A 10 -52.60 41.10 9.43
N ARG A 11 -53.43 40.13 9.01
CA ARG A 11 -53.10 38.68 9.06
C ARG A 11 -52.14 38.27 7.93
N SER A 12 -52.33 38.73 6.70
CA SER A 12 -51.49 38.44 5.56
C SER A 12 -50.02 38.94 5.72
N GLY A 13 -49.81 40.07 6.38
CA GLY A 13 -48.47 40.61 6.63
C GLY A 13 -47.65 39.82 7.66
N ARG A 14 -48.33 39.27 8.67
CA ARG A 14 -47.68 38.44 9.70
C ARG A 14 -47.25 37.04 9.18
N ASP A 15 -48.09 36.45 8.34
CA ASP A 15 -47.77 35.17 7.70
C ASP A 15 -46.59 35.26 6.72
N LEU A 16 -46.54 36.32 5.96
CA LEU A 16 -45.40 36.59 5.04
C LEU A 16 -44.08 36.88 5.77
N GLN A 17 -44.15 37.56 6.92
CA GLN A 17 -42.93 37.77 7.74
C GLN A 17 -42.46 36.49 8.43
N SER A 18 -43.37 35.62 8.90
CA SER A 18 -43.02 34.33 9.46
C SER A 18 -42.43 33.38 8.43
N LEU A 19 -42.95 33.35 7.20
CA LEU A 19 -42.41 32.56 6.10
C LEU A 19 -41.00 33.06 5.67
N ARG A 20 -40.79 34.37 5.59
CA ARG A 20 -39.47 34.94 5.30
C ARG A 20 -38.45 34.61 6.40
N GLY A 21 -38.84 34.63 7.66
CA GLY A 21 -38.01 34.22 8.80
C GLY A 21 -37.64 32.75 8.77
N PHE A 22 -38.62 31.91 8.41
CA PHE A 22 -38.39 30.46 8.24
C PHE A 22 -37.45 30.13 7.08
N MET A 23 -37.68 30.71 5.90
CA MET A 23 -36.83 30.55 4.72
C MET A 23 -35.39 31.04 4.96
N ARG A 24 -35.22 32.13 5.70
CA ARG A 24 -33.89 32.65 6.08
C ARG A 24 -33.15 31.71 7.01
N ARG A 25 -33.83 31.08 7.95
CA ARG A 25 -33.25 30.07 8.86
C ARG A 25 -32.88 28.79 8.13
N LEU A 26 -33.69 28.34 7.17
CA LEU A 26 -33.42 27.20 6.31
C LEU A 26 -32.20 27.44 5.40
N SER A 27 -32.13 28.63 4.76
CA SER A 27 -30.98 28.97 3.91
C SER A 27 -29.66 29.10 4.70
N THR A 28 -29.73 29.69 5.90
CA THR A 28 -28.55 29.78 6.80
C THR A 28 -28.13 28.39 7.29
N GLY A 29 -29.08 27.52 7.65
CA GLY A 29 -28.80 26.14 8.03
C GLY A 29 -28.17 25.32 6.91
N MET A 30 -28.68 25.44 5.68
CA MET A 30 -28.09 24.80 4.50
C MET A 30 -26.68 25.32 4.20
N LEU A 31 -26.43 26.62 4.33
CA LEU A 31 -25.10 27.21 4.10
C LEU A 31 -24.08 26.72 5.13
N ILE A 32 -24.47 26.65 6.42
CA ILE A 32 -23.63 26.13 7.51
C ILE A 32 -23.34 24.64 7.30
N PHE A 33 -24.36 23.87 6.89
CA PHE A 33 -24.20 22.44 6.58
C PHE A 33 -23.25 22.22 5.39
N SER A 34 -23.41 22.99 4.32
CA SER A 34 -22.54 22.91 3.12
C SER A 34 -21.10 23.36 3.40
N LEU A 35 -20.92 24.39 4.23
CA LEU A 35 -19.59 24.80 4.70
C LEU A 35 -18.97 23.75 5.63
N GLY A 36 -19.75 23.15 6.52
CA GLY A 36 -19.29 22.08 7.41
C GLY A 36 -18.91 20.82 6.63
N LEU A 37 -19.69 20.45 5.62
CA LEU A 37 -19.37 19.33 4.71
C LEU A 37 -18.11 19.63 3.86
N GLY A 38 -18.00 20.84 3.31
CA GLY A 38 -16.82 21.27 2.55
C GLY A 38 -15.55 21.31 3.39
N LEU A 39 -15.63 21.84 4.62
CA LEU A 39 -14.55 21.82 5.60
C LEU A 39 -14.19 20.40 6.06
N GLY A 40 -15.19 19.54 6.24
CA GLY A 40 -15.00 18.13 6.58
C GLY A 40 -14.27 17.37 5.47
N ILE A 41 -14.69 17.55 4.21
CA ILE A 41 -14.04 16.97 3.02
C ILE A 41 -12.62 17.53 2.88
N TYR A 42 -12.42 18.84 3.02
CA TYR A 42 -11.11 19.48 2.96
C TYR A 42 -10.18 19.00 4.10
N ALA A 43 -10.71 18.92 5.34
CA ALA A 43 -9.97 18.41 6.48
C ALA A 43 -9.62 16.92 6.32
N GLN A 44 -10.51 16.11 5.74
CA GLN A 44 -10.24 14.70 5.44
C GLN A 44 -9.21 14.52 4.33
N HIS A 45 -9.16 15.43 3.34
CA HIS A 45 -8.10 15.49 2.35
C HIS A 45 -6.76 15.95 2.91
N ARG A 46 -6.77 16.93 3.81
CA ARG A 46 -5.54 17.54 4.36
C ARG A 46 -5.02 16.79 5.60
N TRP A 47 -5.92 16.25 6.43
CA TRP A 47 -5.64 15.41 7.60
C TRP A 47 -6.58 14.20 7.58
N PRO A 48 -6.20 13.10 6.96
CA PRO A 48 -7.03 11.90 6.93
C PRO A 48 -7.16 11.32 8.35
N ILE A 49 -8.20 11.75 9.06
CA ILE A 49 -8.51 11.29 10.43
C ILE A 49 -8.76 9.76 10.45
N GLY A 50 -9.23 9.19 9.33
CA GLY A 50 -9.29 7.74 9.12
C GLY A 50 -7.93 7.05 9.16
N ARG A 51 -6.86 7.72 8.73
CA ARG A 51 -5.47 7.23 8.72
C ARG A 51 -5.00 6.79 10.11
N TRP A 52 -5.33 7.55 11.14
CA TRP A 52 -4.95 7.26 12.54
C TRP A 52 -5.70 6.07 13.15
N ARG A 53 -6.93 5.82 12.72
CA ARG A 53 -7.71 4.66 13.17
C ARG A 53 -7.22 3.38 12.53
N ASP A 54 -6.89 3.40 11.24
CA ASP A 54 -6.40 2.25 10.50
C ASP A 54 -4.99 1.83 10.91
N GLU A 55 -4.13 2.78 11.29
CA GLU A 55 -2.74 2.50 11.66
C GLU A 55 -2.59 1.66 12.93
N ARG A 56 -3.43 1.87 13.94
CA ARG A 56 -3.35 1.15 15.22
C ARG A 56 -4.22 -0.09 15.29
N ALA A 57 -5.32 -0.12 14.54
CA ALA A 57 -6.32 -1.16 14.67
C ALA A 57 -6.11 -2.36 13.74
N SER A 58 -5.24 -2.28 12.73
CA SER A 58 -5.23 -3.24 11.62
C SER A 58 -3.90 -3.91 11.30
N ARG A 59 -2.92 -3.90 12.22
CA ARG A 59 -1.70 -4.67 12.01
C ARG A 59 -1.86 -6.07 12.58
N PRO A 60 -1.72 -7.13 11.76
CA PRO A 60 -1.71 -8.48 12.24
C PRO A 60 -0.59 -8.69 13.26
N THR A 61 -0.90 -9.32 14.37
CA THR A 61 0.08 -9.65 15.40
C THR A 61 0.67 -11.04 15.17
N VAL A 62 1.81 -11.32 15.78
CA VAL A 62 2.44 -12.66 15.79
C VAL A 62 1.94 -13.51 16.95
N ALA A 63 1.04 -13.01 17.79
CA ALA A 63 0.49 -13.74 18.93
C ALA A 63 -0.16 -15.07 18.47
N GLY A 64 0.22 -16.16 19.14
CA GLY A 64 -0.25 -17.51 18.84
C GLY A 64 0.39 -18.17 17.61
N ARG A 65 1.35 -17.51 16.92
CA ARG A 65 2.11 -18.12 15.82
C ARG A 65 3.30 -18.88 16.39
N THR A 66 3.59 -20.06 15.84
CA THR A 66 4.77 -20.83 16.19
C THR A 66 6.01 -20.27 15.51
N VAL A 67 7.07 -20.06 16.28
CA VAL A 67 8.38 -19.65 15.77
C VAL A 67 8.99 -20.80 14.96
N ALA A 68 9.55 -20.46 13.81
CA ALA A 68 10.26 -21.39 12.93
C ALA A 68 11.76 -21.08 12.93
N GLU A 69 12.58 -22.10 12.72
CA GLU A 69 14.03 -21.99 12.59
C GLU A 69 14.47 -22.51 11.22
N ILE A 70 15.36 -21.77 10.57
CA ILE A 70 15.93 -22.13 9.26
C ILE A 70 17.47 -22.06 9.25
N ALA A 71 18.09 -22.00 10.43
CA ALA A 71 19.56 -21.87 10.54
C ALA A 71 20.30 -23.01 9.81
N GLN A 72 19.73 -24.21 9.79
CA GLN A 72 20.26 -25.40 9.11
C GLN A 72 20.16 -25.34 7.58
N ILE A 73 19.34 -24.47 7.00
CA ILE A 73 19.23 -24.31 5.55
C ILE A 73 20.40 -23.44 5.07
N PRO A 74 21.23 -23.88 4.10
CA PRO A 74 22.32 -23.08 3.58
C PRO A 74 21.87 -21.71 3.04
N ARG A 75 22.71 -20.68 3.14
CA ARG A 75 22.36 -19.30 2.73
C ARG A 75 21.98 -19.23 1.26
N GLU A 76 22.64 -19.93 0.40
CA GLU A 76 22.41 -20.02 -1.03
C GLU A 76 21.05 -20.67 -1.37
N ARG A 77 20.49 -21.43 -0.44
CA ARG A 77 19.18 -22.07 -0.55
C ARG A 77 18.05 -21.25 0.10
N ARG A 78 18.37 -20.02 0.56
CA ARG A 78 17.40 -19.08 1.13
C ARG A 78 17.18 -17.90 0.20
N LEU A 79 15.95 -17.40 0.15
CA LEU A 79 15.60 -16.14 -0.49
C LEU A 79 14.90 -15.25 0.52
N VAL A 80 15.46 -14.07 0.79
CA VAL A 80 14.92 -13.10 1.75
C VAL A 80 14.36 -11.90 0.99
N ILE A 81 13.06 -11.74 1.05
CA ILE A 81 12.29 -10.70 0.35
C ILE A 81 11.77 -9.69 1.37
N LEU A 82 12.01 -8.41 1.12
CA LEU A 82 11.37 -7.30 1.81
C LEU A 82 10.34 -6.65 0.87
N ALA A 83 9.07 -6.84 1.14
CA ALA A 83 7.98 -6.26 0.37
C ALA A 83 7.53 -4.92 0.97
N VAL A 84 7.52 -3.87 0.17
CA VAL A 84 7.28 -2.48 0.60
C VAL A 84 6.22 -1.83 -0.27
N GLY A 85 5.36 -1.03 0.32
CA GLY A 85 4.41 -0.23 -0.44
C GLY A 85 3.10 0.06 0.29
N GLN A 86 2.02 0.20 -0.47
CA GLN A 86 0.72 0.56 0.07
C GLN A 86 -0.25 -0.64 0.18
N SER A 87 -1.56 -0.41 0.10
CA SER A 87 -2.59 -1.42 0.39
C SER A 87 -2.44 -2.71 -0.42
N ASN A 88 -2.16 -2.63 -1.73
CA ASN A 88 -1.95 -3.80 -2.57
C ASN A 88 -0.62 -4.54 -2.27
N ALA A 89 0.31 -3.91 -1.55
CA ALA A 89 1.50 -4.56 -0.99
C ALA A 89 1.28 -5.05 0.46
N ALA A 90 0.16 -4.70 1.09
CA ALA A 90 -0.22 -5.12 2.44
C ALA A 90 -1.24 -6.28 2.40
N ASN A 91 -2.21 -6.31 3.34
CA ASN A 91 -3.18 -7.39 3.47
C ASN A 91 -4.60 -6.93 3.11
N PHE A 92 -4.79 -6.35 1.93
CA PHE A 92 -6.09 -5.87 1.45
C PHE A 92 -6.69 -6.74 0.33
N GLY A 93 -6.03 -7.83 -0.04
CA GLY A 93 -6.58 -8.76 -1.02
C GLY A 93 -7.80 -9.51 -0.48
N GLU A 94 -8.67 -9.93 -1.39
CA GLU A 94 -9.97 -10.52 -1.08
C GLU A 94 -9.87 -11.81 -0.28
N THR A 95 -8.97 -12.72 -0.65
CA THR A 95 -8.87 -14.08 -0.08
C THR A 95 -7.53 -14.33 0.60
N LYS A 96 -7.57 -14.98 1.75
CA LYS A 96 -6.40 -15.37 2.54
C LYS A 96 -5.83 -16.71 2.06
N GLN A 97 -4.52 -16.89 2.23
CA GLN A 97 -3.82 -18.13 1.95
C GLN A 97 -2.76 -18.44 3.01
N THR A 98 -2.46 -19.72 3.21
CA THR A 98 -1.23 -20.21 3.84
C THR A 98 -0.29 -20.67 2.75
N ALA A 99 0.96 -20.24 2.77
CA ALA A 99 1.92 -20.54 1.70
C ALA A 99 2.41 -22.00 1.68
N GLY A 100 2.25 -22.71 2.79
CA GLY A 100 2.78 -24.06 2.96
C GLY A 100 4.20 -24.09 3.55
N PRO A 101 4.78 -25.30 3.70
CA PRO A 101 6.15 -25.48 4.21
C PRO A 101 7.18 -24.73 3.37
N GLY A 102 8.31 -24.35 4.00
CA GLY A 102 9.41 -23.67 3.31
C GLY A 102 9.20 -22.18 3.08
N VAL A 103 8.03 -21.62 3.42
CA VAL A 103 7.76 -20.19 3.30
C VAL A 103 7.46 -19.59 4.67
N TYR A 104 8.20 -18.54 5.01
CA TYR A 104 8.20 -17.94 6.32
C TYR A 104 7.90 -16.44 6.26
N ALA A 105 7.18 -15.94 7.25
CA ALA A 105 6.99 -14.52 7.50
C ALA A 105 7.96 -14.07 8.60
N PHE A 106 8.68 -12.97 8.37
CA PHE A 106 9.55 -12.36 9.36
C PHE A 106 8.83 -11.20 10.07
N ALA A 107 8.84 -11.22 11.38
CA ALA A 107 8.37 -10.12 12.21
C ALA A 107 9.00 -10.20 13.61
N ASP A 108 9.21 -9.05 14.24
CA ASP A 108 9.70 -8.91 15.61
C ASP A 108 10.96 -9.77 15.88
N GLY A 109 11.86 -9.83 14.90
CA GLY A 109 13.13 -10.57 14.97
C GLY A 109 13.01 -12.10 14.81
N SER A 110 11.83 -12.63 14.52
CA SER A 110 11.55 -14.06 14.44
C SER A 110 10.87 -14.45 13.13
N LEU A 111 10.91 -15.74 12.82
CA LEU A 111 10.26 -16.36 11.68
C LEU A 111 9.02 -17.15 12.11
N TYR A 112 7.99 -17.08 11.29
CA TYR A 112 6.71 -17.78 11.46
C TYR A 112 6.27 -18.41 10.15
N ALA A 113 5.45 -19.45 10.16
CA ALA A 113 4.82 -19.93 8.93
C ALA A 113 4.07 -18.80 8.23
N ALA A 114 4.30 -18.63 6.93
CA ALA A 114 3.68 -17.57 6.15
C ALA A 114 2.20 -17.85 5.91
N THR A 115 1.35 -17.16 6.65
CA THR A 115 -0.12 -17.24 6.59
C THR A 115 -0.70 -15.85 6.63
N ASP A 116 -1.64 -15.57 5.72
CA ASP A 116 -2.37 -14.30 5.67
C ASP A 116 -3.29 -14.10 6.90
N PRO A 117 -3.40 -12.88 7.39
CA PRO A 117 -2.68 -11.69 6.98
C PRO A 117 -1.22 -11.72 7.45
N LEU A 118 -0.29 -11.31 6.56
CA LEU A 118 1.13 -11.28 6.90
C LEU A 118 1.44 -10.16 7.92
N PRO A 119 2.28 -10.41 8.94
CA PRO A 119 2.72 -9.37 9.86
C PRO A 119 3.52 -8.29 9.13
N GLY A 120 3.51 -7.07 9.66
CA GLY A 120 4.22 -5.91 9.09
C GLY A 120 3.44 -5.14 8.02
N GLY A 121 2.47 -5.75 7.34
CA GLY A 121 1.48 -5.06 6.52
C GLY A 121 0.18 -4.80 7.29
N ASN A 122 -0.50 -3.67 7.07
CA ASN A 122 -1.84 -3.47 7.62
C ASN A 122 -2.93 -4.18 6.78
N GLY A 123 -4.16 -4.21 7.30
CA GLY A 123 -5.27 -4.95 6.71
C GLY A 123 -5.40 -6.39 7.22
N TYR A 124 -6.54 -7.01 6.95
CA TYR A 124 -6.91 -8.33 7.46
C TYR A 124 -7.29 -9.33 6.36
N GLY A 125 -7.08 -8.97 5.11
CA GLY A 125 -7.33 -9.81 3.94
C GLY A 125 -6.11 -10.66 3.57
N GLY A 126 -6.07 -11.04 2.28
CA GLY A 126 -4.95 -11.78 1.69
C GLY A 126 -3.83 -10.89 1.19
N SER A 127 -2.70 -11.53 0.91
CA SER A 127 -1.50 -10.89 0.37
C SER A 127 -1.03 -11.59 -0.91
N ILE A 128 -0.50 -10.82 -1.85
CA ILE A 128 0.19 -11.38 -3.02
C ILE A 128 1.49 -12.10 -2.62
N TRP A 129 2.11 -11.67 -1.52
CA TRP A 129 3.42 -12.19 -1.11
C TRP A 129 3.35 -13.63 -0.61
N THR A 130 2.30 -14.01 0.08
CA THR A 130 2.06 -15.40 0.50
C THR A 130 1.96 -16.32 -0.71
N ARG A 131 1.29 -15.87 -1.77
CA ARG A 131 1.17 -16.59 -3.05
C ARG A 131 2.49 -16.62 -3.82
N LEU A 132 3.21 -15.50 -3.88
CA LEU A 132 4.52 -15.42 -4.51
C LEU A 132 5.54 -16.34 -3.80
N GLY A 133 5.58 -16.31 -2.47
CA GLY A 133 6.45 -17.18 -1.67
C GLY A 133 6.22 -18.65 -1.96
N ALA A 134 4.95 -19.07 -2.01
CA ALA A 134 4.58 -20.46 -2.36
C ALA A 134 5.09 -20.84 -3.75
N ARG A 135 4.94 -19.97 -4.76
CA ARG A 135 5.42 -20.22 -6.13
C ARG A 135 6.95 -20.32 -6.22
N LEU A 136 7.65 -19.42 -5.54
CA LEU A 136 9.12 -19.40 -5.49
C LEU A 136 9.67 -20.65 -4.84
N HIS A 137 9.05 -21.13 -3.74
CA HIS A 137 9.44 -22.37 -3.10
C HIS A 137 9.14 -23.60 -3.97
N THR A 138 7.94 -23.66 -4.56
CA THR A 138 7.52 -24.77 -5.44
C THR A 138 8.38 -24.87 -6.70
N ALA A 139 8.96 -23.77 -7.18
CA ALA A 139 9.90 -23.79 -8.29
C ALA A 139 11.21 -24.57 -7.97
N GLY A 140 11.49 -24.87 -6.69
CA GLY A 140 12.61 -25.70 -6.25
C GLY A 140 13.96 -24.99 -6.18
N ASP A 141 14.01 -23.69 -6.48
CA ASP A 141 15.25 -22.91 -6.44
C ASP A 141 15.73 -22.65 -5.00
N PHE A 142 14.79 -22.61 -4.03
CA PHE A 142 15.03 -22.27 -2.62
C PHE A 142 14.33 -23.23 -1.68
N ASP A 143 15.03 -23.64 -0.61
CA ASP A 143 14.46 -24.46 0.47
C ASP A 143 13.75 -23.59 1.51
N ALA A 144 14.10 -22.30 1.57
CA ALA A 144 13.40 -21.33 2.39
C ALA A 144 13.19 -20.00 1.65
N VAL A 145 11.94 -19.52 1.65
CA VAL A 145 11.57 -18.19 1.22
C VAL A 145 11.10 -17.39 2.43
N VAL A 146 11.80 -16.32 2.77
CA VAL A 146 11.47 -15.43 3.89
C VAL A 146 10.81 -14.17 3.35
N LEU A 147 9.64 -13.86 3.87
CA LEU A 147 8.83 -12.70 3.51
C LEU A 147 8.80 -11.72 4.69
N ALA A 148 9.46 -10.60 4.57
CA ALA A 148 9.25 -9.45 5.45
C ALA A 148 8.35 -8.44 4.72
N VAL A 149 7.32 -7.94 5.40
CA VAL A 149 6.39 -6.97 4.82
C VAL A 149 6.46 -5.68 5.61
N VAL A 150 6.66 -4.57 4.91
CA VAL A 150 6.57 -3.21 5.47
C VAL A 150 5.67 -2.41 4.55
N ALA A 151 4.36 -2.53 4.78
CA ALA A 151 3.37 -1.92 3.90
C ALA A 151 2.22 -1.29 4.69
N ARG A 152 1.71 -0.16 4.18
CA ARG A 152 0.61 0.59 4.78
C ARG A 152 -0.29 1.20 3.71
N GLY A 153 -1.59 0.92 3.78
CA GLY A 153 -2.60 1.45 2.86
C GLY A 153 -2.60 2.98 2.81
N SER A 154 -2.93 3.52 1.64
CA SER A 154 -3.07 4.96 1.38
C SER A 154 -1.81 5.80 1.65
N THR A 155 -0.62 5.18 1.62
CA THR A 155 0.64 5.92 1.75
C THR A 155 1.03 6.63 0.47
N ARG A 156 1.73 7.75 0.65
CA ARG A 156 2.43 8.48 -0.40
C ARG A 156 3.84 7.95 -0.54
N VAL A 157 4.46 8.15 -1.67
CA VAL A 157 5.89 7.87 -1.85
C VAL A 157 6.74 8.62 -0.82
N THR A 158 6.37 9.86 -0.48
CA THR A 158 7.06 10.69 0.53
C THR A 158 6.96 10.16 1.96
N ASP A 159 5.98 9.33 2.27
CA ASP A 159 5.90 8.68 3.59
C ASP A 159 7.07 7.70 3.83
N TRP A 160 7.68 7.21 2.75
CA TRP A 160 8.78 6.23 2.74
C TRP A 160 10.16 6.84 2.56
N ALA A 161 10.24 8.07 2.01
CA ALA A 161 11.49 8.82 1.86
C ALA A 161 12.07 9.27 3.22
N PRO A 162 13.36 9.59 3.31
CA PRO A 162 13.97 10.12 4.53
C PRO A 162 13.14 11.26 5.15
N GLY A 163 12.83 11.12 6.44
CA GLY A 163 11.93 12.02 7.17
C GLY A 163 10.44 11.71 7.03
N GLY A 164 10.05 10.77 6.18
CA GLY A 164 8.67 10.29 6.06
C GLY A 164 8.26 9.34 7.20
N ALA A 165 6.95 9.20 7.41
CA ALA A 165 6.37 8.50 8.56
C ALA A 165 6.71 7.00 8.64
N ASP A 166 6.99 6.36 7.51
CA ASP A 166 7.31 4.91 7.41
C ASP A 166 8.79 4.64 7.12
N HIS A 167 9.60 5.69 6.92
CA HIS A 167 11.02 5.54 6.57
C HIS A 167 11.82 4.76 7.62
N GLU A 168 11.69 5.15 8.87
CA GLU A 168 12.43 4.49 9.96
C GLU A 168 12.06 3.01 10.09
N ARG A 169 10.76 2.69 9.93
CA ARG A 169 10.29 1.30 9.96
C ARG A 169 10.88 0.47 8.82
N LEU A 170 10.96 1.04 7.61
CA LEU A 170 11.58 0.39 6.46
C LEU A 170 13.06 0.07 6.72
N VAL A 171 13.83 1.05 7.19
CA VAL A 171 15.26 0.86 7.47
C VAL A 171 15.50 -0.05 8.67
N ALA A 172 14.69 0.09 9.73
CA ALA A 172 14.78 -0.76 10.91
C ALA A 172 14.52 -2.24 10.59
N THR A 173 13.54 -2.54 9.73
CA THR A 173 13.25 -3.93 9.32
C THR A 173 14.43 -4.54 8.57
N GLN A 174 15.11 -3.80 7.69
CA GLN A 174 16.33 -4.29 7.01
C GLN A 174 17.45 -4.62 8.01
N LYS A 175 17.65 -3.76 9.01
CA LYS A 175 18.63 -3.98 10.08
C LYS A 175 18.28 -5.20 10.94
N GLN A 176 17.01 -5.36 11.29
CA GLN A 176 16.53 -6.53 12.05
C GLN A 176 16.73 -7.83 11.27
N LEU A 177 16.44 -7.86 9.97
CA LEU A 177 16.72 -9.01 9.10
C LEU A 177 18.21 -9.34 9.09
N THR A 178 19.07 -8.35 8.88
CA THR A 178 20.54 -8.56 8.90
C THR A 178 21.01 -9.08 10.25
N ALA A 179 20.53 -8.51 11.36
CA ALA A 179 20.87 -8.95 12.72
C ALA A 179 20.40 -10.38 13.02
N ALA A 180 19.32 -10.83 12.39
CA ALA A 180 18.83 -12.21 12.47
C ALA A 180 19.57 -13.19 11.51
N GLY A 181 20.64 -12.76 10.83
CA GLY A 181 21.36 -13.58 9.85
C GLY A 181 20.59 -13.82 8.55
N LEU A 182 19.66 -12.92 8.22
CA LEU A 182 18.78 -12.96 7.06
C LEU A 182 18.98 -11.69 6.19
N PRO A 183 20.20 -11.46 5.62
CA PRO A 183 20.41 -10.30 4.78
C PRO A 183 19.41 -10.29 3.60
N VAL A 184 18.86 -9.11 3.31
CA VAL A 184 17.83 -8.93 2.27
C VAL A 184 18.44 -9.21 0.89
N ASP A 185 17.79 -10.06 0.12
CA ASP A 185 18.17 -10.35 -1.27
C ASP A 185 17.51 -9.40 -2.27
N CYS A 186 16.23 -9.11 -2.04
CA CYS A 186 15.52 -8.13 -2.86
C CYS A 186 14.46 -7.37 -2.07
N ILE A 187 14.22 -6.15 -2.51
CA ILE A 187 13.20 -5.24 -2.00
C ILE A 187 12.18 -5.05 -3.11
N LEU A 188 10.92 -5.42 -2.88
CA LEU A 188 9.85 -5.35 -3.86
C LEU A 188 8.98 -4.13 -3.56
N TRP A 189 9.06 -3.12 -4.41
CA TRP A 189 8.31 -1.87 -4.29
C TRP A 189 7.01 -1.93 -5.08
N GLN A 190 5.88 -1.79 -4.37
CA GLN A 190 4.55 -1.74 -4.97
C GLN A 190 3.73 -0.63 -4.31
N GLN A 191 3.83 0.58 -4.86
CA GLN A 191 3.14 1.79 -4.40
C GLN A 191 3.01 2.75 -5.59
N GLY A 192 1.95 3.57 -5.64
CA GLY A 192 1.74 4.58 -6.68
C GLY A 192 0.27 4.87 -6.93
N GLU A 193 -0.64 4.00 -6.52
CA GLU A 193 -2.08 4.15 -6.72
C GLU A 193 -2.65 5.37 -5.97
N THR A 194 -2.02 5.76 -4.85
CA THR A 194 -2.42 6.95 -4.08
C THR A 194 -2.18 8.21 -4.89
N GLU A 195 -0.97 8.40 -5.42
CA GLU A 195 -0.63 9.56 -6.26
C GLU A 195 -1.37 9.53 -7.58
N ALA A 196 -1.51 8.36 -8.20
CA ALA A 196 -2.21 8.22 -9.47
C ALA A 196 -3.69 8.65 -9.40
N GLY A 197 -4.29 8.64 -8.21
CA GLY A 197 -5.63 9.14 -7.94
C GLY A 197 -5.72 10.68 -7.82
N TRP A 198 -4.61 11.41 -7.83
CA TRP A 198 -4.61 12.86 -7.64
C TRP A 198 -4.37 13.63 -8.93
N ALA A 199 -5.17 14.69 -9.14
CA ALA A 199 -5.09 15.50 -10.33
C ALA A 199 -3.78 16.29 -10.45
N ASP A 200 -3.14 16.60 -9.32
CA ASP A 200 -1.91 17.38 -9.19
C ASP A 200 -0.66 16.54 -8.90
N ALA A 201 -0.74 15.22 -9.09
CA ALA A 201 0.40 14.34 -8.90
C ALA A 201 1.53 14.64 -9.88
N SER A 202 2.75 14.81 -9.37
CA SER A 202 3.94 15.07 -10.17
C SER A 202 4.79 13.80 -10.27
N GLY A 203 5.04 13.34 -11.51
CA GLY A 203 5.95 12.24 -11.78
C GLY A 203 7.38 12.56 -11.38
N GLU A 204 7.84 13.80 -11.55
CA GLU A 204 9.16 14.25 -11.14
C GLU A 204 9.33 14.17 -9.62
N ALA A 205 8.36 14.68 -8.85
CA ALA A 205 8.39 14.60 -7.39
C ALA A 205 8.33 13.15 -6.90
N TYR A 206 7.53 12.29 -7.54
CA TYR A 206 7.47 10.86 -7.26
C TYR A 206 8.83 10.20 -7.50
N PHE A 207 9.44 10.45 -8.67
CA PHE A 207 10.75 9.90 -9.01
C PHE A 207 11.84 10.36 -8.03
N ALA A 208 11.88 11.66 -7.68
CA ALA A 208 12.85 12.20 -6.72
C ALA A 208 12.74 11.50 -5.36
N ALA A 209 11.54 11.36 -4.81
CA ALA A 209 11.31 10.65 -3.55
C ALA A 209 11.68 9.16 -3.64
N LEU A 210 11.30 8.47 -4.72
CA LEU A 210 11.62 7.05 -4.90
C LEU A 210 13.14 6.82 -5.06
N LYS A 211 13.85 7.73 -5.69
CA LYS A 211 15.33 7.70 -5.79
C LYS A 211 15.98 7.79 -4.40
N GLU A 212 15.48 8.65 -3.50
CA GLU A 212 15.96 8.73 -2.12
C GLU A 212 15.67 7.45 -1.32
N ILE A 213 14.49 6.86 -1.51
CA ILE A 213 14.13 5.58 -0.90
C ILE A 213 15.09 4.48 -1.35
N ILE A 214 15.34 4.36 -2.66
CA ILE A 214 16.27 3.38 -3.23
C ILE A 214 17.67 3.59 -2.63
N SER A 215 18.14 4.82 -2.53
CA SER A 215 19.45 5.16 -1.95
C SER A 215 19.54 4.74 -0.49
N ALA A 216 18.53 5.05 0.33
CA ALA A 216 18.48 4.67 1.74
C ALA A 216 18.43 3.14 1.92
N CYS A 217 17.63 2.45 1.12
CA CYS A 217 17.55 0.99 1.14
C CYS A 217 18.90 0.34 0.78
N ARG A 218 19.60 0.86 -0.21
CA ARG A 218 20.93 0.38 -0.60
C ARG A 218 22.00 0.64 0.46
N THR A 219 21.88 1.72 1.22
CA THR A 219 22.74 1.97 2.37
C THR A 219 22.54 0.92 3.46
N ALA A 220 21.29 0.53 3.72
CA ALA A 220 20.96 -0.48 4.74
C ALA A 220 21.18 -1.92 4.27
N SER A 221 21.06 -2.20 2.97
CA SER A 221 21.21 -3.52 2.33
C SER A 221 21.91 -3.36 0.98
N PRO A 222 23.25 -3.22 0.95
CA PRO A 222 24.00 -2.84 -0.27
C PRO A 222 23.85 -3.83 -1.44
N ASP A 223 23.71 -5.11 -1.12
CA ASP A 223 23.64 -6.21 -2.10
C ASP A 223 22.20 -6.49 -2.56
N ALA A 224 21.20 -5.89 -1.90
CA ALA A 224 19.81 -6.11 -2.23
C ALA A 224 19.43 -5.50 -3.60
N LYS A 225 18.74 -6.27 -4.43
CA LYS A 225 18.13 -5.77 -5.66
C LYS A 225 16.83 -5.03 -5.33
N PHE A 226 16.71 -3.77 -5.74
CA PHE A 226 15.48 -3.00 -5.60
C PHE A 226 14.60 -3.17 -6.84
N VAL A 227 13.40 -3.73 -6.70
CA VAL A 227 12.52 -4.08 -7.81
C VAL A 227 11.28 -3.21 -7.79
N VAL A 228 11.06 -2.41 -8.84
CA VAL A 228 10.00 -1.39 -8.91
C VAL A 228 8.89 -1.89 -9.82
N ALA A 229 7.70 -2.16 -9.24
CA ALA A 229 6.49 -2.44 -10.01
C ALA A 229 5.89 -1.15 -10.59
N GLN A 230 5.22 -1.26 -11.73
CA GLN A 230 4.22 -0.29 -12.15
C GLN A 230 2.91 -0.62 -11.43
N ALA A 231 2.43 0.32 -10.61
CA ALA A 231 1.27 0.14 -9.74
C ALA A 231 0.57 1.49 -9.55
N THR A 232 -0.27 1.84 -10.52
CA THR A 232 -1.00 3.12 -10.55
C THR A 232 -2.51 2.93 -10.70
N PHE A 233 -3.00 1.70 -10.91
CA PHE A 233 -4.39 1.43 -11.16
C PHE A 233 -5.26 1.66 -9.91
N GLY A 234 -6.27 2.55 -10.02
CA GLY A 234 -7.23 2.84 -8.96
C GLY A 234 -8.63 3.11 -9.51
N ALA A 235 -9.67 3.03 -8.64
CA ALA A 235 -11.07 3.17 -9.02
C ALA A 235 -11.44 4.53 -9.61
N ALA A 236 -10.82 5.61 -9.14
CA ALA A 236 -11.12 6.98 -9.58
C ALA A 236 -10.34 7.39 -10.84
N SER A 237 -9.19 6.75 -11.07
CA SER A 237 -8.35 6.99 -12.25
C SER A 237 -7.62 5.68 -12.57
N PRO A 238 -7.95 5.00 -13.68
CA PRO A 238 -7.35 3.72 -14.03
C PRO A 238 -5.82 3.75 -14.10
N SER A 239 -5.25 4.87 -14.51
CA SER A 239 -3.82 5.13 -14.46
C SER A 239 -3.56 6.63 -14.52
N ASN A 240 -2.48 7.08 -13.85
CA ASN A 240 -1.95 8.42 -14.03
C ASN A 240 -0.70 8.35 -14.91
N GLY A 241 -0.77 8.97 -16.09
CA GLY A 241 0.32 8.97 -17.07
C GLY A 241 1.65 9.59 -16.61
N GLN A 242 1.73 10.16 -15.41
CA GLN A 242 2.97 10.71 -14.84
C GLN A 242 3.67 9.74 -13.88
N ILE A 243 2.93 8.95 -13.11
CA ILE A 243 3.51 8.09 -12.07
C ILE A 243 4.13 6.84 -12.66
N SER A 244 3.48 6.16 -13.61
CA SER A 244 4.03 4.96 -14.25
C SER A 244 5.35 5.21 -14.99
N PRO A 245 5.55 6.31 -15.76
CA PRO A 245 6.86 6.67 -16.30
C PRO A 245 7.92 6.92 -15.23
N ALA A 246 7.57 7.54 -14.10
CA ALA A 246 8.48 7.77 -12.99
C ALA A 246 8.93 6.46 -12.32
N GLN A 247 8.04 5.48 -12.18
CA GLN A 247 8.37 4.13 -11.72
C GLN A 247 9.34 3.43 -12.69
N THR A 248 9.08 3.54 -14.00
CA THR A 248 9.98 3.01 -15.03
C THR A 248 11.36 3.64 -14.97
N GLN A 249 11.42 4.96 -14.80
CA GLN A 249 12.69 5.69 -14.66
C GLN A 249 13.46 5.26 -13.41
N ALA A 250 12.76 5.08 -12.27
CA ALA A 250 13.37 4.62 -11.03
C ALA A 250 13.91 3.17 -11.14
N ALA A 251 13.26 2.31 -11.90
CA ALA A 251 13.70 0.94 -12.16
C ALA A 251 15.02 0.89 -12.96
N ALA A 252 15.39 1.96 -13.67
CA ALA A 252 16.64 2.06 -14.39
C ALA A 252 17.82 2.57 -13.54
N LEU A 253 17.62 2.93 -12.28
CA LEU A 253 18.67 3.38 -11.38
C LEU A 253 19.65 2.24 -11.03
N PRO A 254 20.93 2.55 -10.73
CA PRO A 254 21.89 1.55 -10.29
C PRO A 254 21.41 0.75 -9.09
N GLY A 255 21.45 -0.58 -9.19
CA GLY A 255 20.95 -1.49 -8.14
C GLY A 255 19.43 -1.72 -8.15
N ALA A 256 18.70 -1.01 -9.00
CA ALA A 256 17.29 -1.27 -9.24
C ALA A 256 17.06 -2.16 -10.48
N MET A 257 15.82 -2.62 -10.64
CA MET A 257 15.33 -3.29 -11.84
C MET A 257 13.81 -3.14 -11.97
N ALA A 258 13.31 -3.37 -13.18
CA ALA A 258 11.87 -3.37 -13.42
C ALA A 258 11.21 -4.58 -12.76
N GLY A 259 10.14 -4.32 -12.02
CA GLY A 259 9.16 -5.28 -11.57
C GLY A 259 8.03 -5.47 -12.59
N PRO A 260 6.92 -6.11 -12.20
CA PRO A 260 5.79 -6.30 -13.08
C PRO A 260 5.03 -4.99 -13.35
N ASP A 261 4.39 -4.95 -14.52
CA ASP A 261 3.33 -3.97 -14.82
C ASP A 261 1.99 -4.52 -14.29
N LEU A 262 1.63 -4.10 -13.08
CA LEU A 262 0.40 -4.54 -12.41
C LEU A 262 -0.85 -3.75 -12.86
N ASP A 263 -0.67 -2.68 -13.60
CA ASP A 263 -1.76 -1.89 -14.18
C ASP A 263 -2.46 -2.64 -15.31
N ARG A 264 -1.78 -3.60 -15.95
CA ARG A 264 -2.38 -4.55 -16.90
C ARG A 264 -3.43 -5.44 -16.26
N LEU A 265 -3.39 -5.62 -14.94
CA LEU A 265 -4.43 -6.26 -14.17
C LEU A 265 -5.55 -5.24 -13.89
N GLY A 266 -6.37 -4.97 -14.91
CA GLY A 266 -7.45 -3.99 -14.85
C GLY A 266 -8.55 -4.34 -13.86
N SER A 267 -9.73 -3.73 -14.03
CA SER A 267 -10.87 -3.81 -13.10
C SER A 267 -11.37 -5.23 -12.83
N GLY A 268 -11.29 -6.15 -13.80
CA GLY A 268 -11.68 -7.55 -13.64
C GLY A 268 -10.85 -8.35 -12.63
N PHE A 269 -9.73 -7.80 -12.16
CA PHE A 269 -8.85 -8.38 -11.16
C PHE A 269 -8.95 -7.67 -9.79
N ARG A 270 -9.97 -6.82 -9.60
CA ARG A 270 -10.18 -6.02 -8.38
C ARG A 270 -11.54 -6.34 -7.76
N SER A 271 -11.61 -6.38 -6.43
CA SER A 271 -12.85 -6.63 -5.70
C SER A 271 -13.67 -5.35 -5.49
N ASP A 272 -13.02 -4.23 -5.28
CA ASP A 272 -13.61 -2.91 -4.97
C ASP A 272 -13.16 -1.81 -5.95
N GLY A 273 -12.58 -2.20 -7.08
CA GLY A 273 -12.01 -1.30 -8.08
C GLY A 273 -10.57 -0.90 -7.83
N VAL A 274 -9.98 -1.24 -6.67
CA VAL A 274 -8.59 -0.93 -6.29
C VAL A 274 -7.83 -2.19 -5.85
N HIS A 275 -8.37 -2.91 -4.86
CA HIS A 275 -7.71 -4.05 -4.23
C HIS A 275 -7.94 -5.35 -5.01
N PHE A 276 -6.93 -6.19 -5.06
CA PHE A 276 -6.98 -7.44 -5.81
C PHE A 276 -8.05 -8.39 -5.26
N ASN A 277 -8.91 -8.90 -6.16
CA ASN A 277 -9.74 -10.07 -5.90
C ASN A 277 -8.86 -11.34 -5.92
N ASP A 278 -9.44 -12.52 -5.67
CA ASP A 278 -8.66 -13.77 -5.63
C ASP A 278 -7.90 -14.05 -6.93
N ARG A 279 -8.54 -13.84 -8.07
CA ARG A 279 -7.92 -13.97 -9.40
C ARG A 279 -6.78 -12.93 -9.57
N GLY A 280 -6.98 -11.71 -9.08
CA GLY A 280 -5.99 -10.63 -9.11
C GLY A 280 -4.77 -10.95 -8.26
N LEU A 281 -4.98 -11.49 -7.05
CA LEU A 281 -3.88 -11.93 -6.17
C LEU A 281 -3.02 -13.01 -6.83
N ALA A 282 -3.65 -13.99 -7.47
CA ALA A 282 -2.95 -15.04 -8.19
C ALA A 282 -2.14 -14.49 -9.37
N ALA A 283 -2.78 -13.68 -10.22
CA ALA A 283 -2.14 -13.08 -11.40
C ALA A 283 -1.01 -12.11 -11.03
N ALA A 284 -1.17 -11.31 -9.96
CA ALA A 284 -0.11 -10.42 -9.47
C ALA A 284 1.11 -11.22 -8.97
N ALA A 285 0.89 -12.32 -8.24
CA ALA A 285 1.98 -13.20 -7.81
C ALA A 285 2.70 -13.84 -9.00
N ASP A 286 1.98 -14.26 -10.05
CA ASP A 286 2.58 -14.79 -11.28
C ASP A 286 3.39 -13.71 -12.02
N ALA A 287 2.89 -12.48 -12.09
CA ALA A 287 3.59 -11.36 -12.71
C ALA A 287 4.89 -11.01 -11.94
N TRP A 288 4.85 -11.00 -10.61
CA TRP A 288 6.04 -10.82 -9.79
C TRP A 288 7.06 -11.95 -9.99
N LEU A 289 6.62 -13.20 -10.01
CA LEU A 289 7.50 -14.35 -10.27
C LEU A 289 8.18 -14.20 -11.64
N ALA A 290 7.43 -13.86 -12.68
CA ALA A 290 7.95 -13.66 -14.02
C ALA A 290 9.00 -12.54 -14.08
N ALA A 291 8.74 -11.41 -13.40
CA ALA A 291 9.68 -10.28 -13.35
C ALA A 291 10.98 -10.62 -12.59
N LEU A 292 10.90 -11.43 -11.55
CA LEU A 292 12.08 -11.83 -10.75
C LEU A 292 12.92 -12.92 -11.43
N ARG A 293 12.33 -13.76 -12.27
CA ARG A 293 12.96 -14.96 -12.84
C ARG A 293 14.33 -14.69 -13.50
N PRO A 294 14.54 -13.66 -14.35
CA PRO A 294 15.84 -13.43 -14.97
C PRO A 294 16.94 -13.15 -13.94
N TRP A 295 16.66 -12.36 -12.93
CA TRP A 295 17.59 -12.06 -11.85
C TRP A 295 17.89 -13.28 -10.97
N LEU A 296 16.87 -14.07 -10.63
CA LEU A 296 17.06 -15.29 -9.84
C LEU A 296 17.93 -16.31 -10.56
N THR A 297 17.78 -16.48 -11.89
CA THR A 297 18.61 -17.36 -12.70
C THR A 297 20.09 -16.93 -12.67
N GLN A 298 20.36 -15.63 -12.80
CA GLN A 298 21.72 -15.08 -12.72
C GLN A 298 22.32 -15.31 -11.31
N ARG A 299 21.54 -15.09 -10.25
CA ARG A 299 21.97 -15.31 -8.88
C ARG A 299 22.40 -16.76 -8.63
N SER A 300 21.64 -17.73 -9.10
CA SER A 300 21.92 -19.15 -8.94
C SER A 300 23.23 -19.59 -9.63
N THR A 301 23.68 -18.87 -10.65
CA THR A 301 24.94 -19.15 -11.35
C THR A 301 26.15 -18.51 -10.67
N THR A 302 25.96 -17.51 -9.81
CA THR A 302 27.05 -16.77 -9.15
C THR A 302 27.33 -17.25 -7.72
N LEU A 303 26.45 -17.99 -7.10
CA LEU A 303 26.67 -18.58 -5.78
C LEU A 303 27.45 -19.89 -5.92
N PRO A 304 28.49 -20.14 -5.12
CA PRO A 304 29.21 -21.41 -5.11
C PRO A 304 28.22 -22.53 -4.74
N ARG A 305 28.28 -23.65 -5.46
CA ARG A 305 27.50 -24.85 -5.18
C ARG A 305 28.08 -25.60 -3.99
#